data_af631369b2ec2eb815a38f44e803eb11
#
_entry.id   af631369b2ec2eb815a38f44e803eb11
#
_cell.length_a   1.000
_cell.length_b   1.000
_cell.length_c   1.000
_cell.angle_alpha   90.00
_cell.angle_beta   90.00
_cell.angle_gamma   90.00
#
_symmetry.space_group_name_H-M   'P 1'
#
loop_
_entity.id
_entity.type
_entity.pdbx_description
1 polymer ?
#
loop_
_entity_poly.entity_id
_entity_poly.type
_entity_poly.pdbx_seq_one_letter_code
_entity_poly.pdbx_strand_id
1 'polypeptide(L)'
;PSLFADDCAVVFENRNDKEVGMTYMIKHLSRFGLMVHVGRGTTSSKTECMFFPRPREPENGADLSNVNVTADGGFISFVKKFRYLGSHIGQRLDSDVDIDERLSKASQTFGALRKHTFANRDVKPEIKARLYVALVLGVLLYGCESWFLRVEEYKKMQRFHHDCVRTMLRINRNIHIKRKINMKQLFADLGKSVRPLHWHIDTRVLRWIGHIARMKHNRLPRMLLTSWVPHPRPIGCPRMTYGRTIKKAMKRREEIWPGLPFNMPDNWTALTDAARERLRQKHAKEARKHEIKMHTHWMALAQDRGSWRTMIRGPEPKTTQGGSTVRRA
;
A
#
# COMPACT_ATOMS: atom_id res chain seq x y z
N PRO A 1 10.81 -20.90 -2.29
CA PRO A 1 9.37 -20.98 -2.25
C PRO A 1 8.79 -20.13 -1.13
N SER A 2 7.60 -19.56 -1.35
CA SER A 2 6.78 -18.92 -0.35
C SER A 2 5.50 -19.71 -0.17
N LEU A 3 5.20 -20.10 1.05
CA LEU A 3 4.05 -20.95 1.39
C LEU A 3 3.12 -20.20 2.34
N PHE A 4 1.83 -20.23 2.05
CA PHE A 4 0.79 -19.72 2.91
C PHE A 4 -0.47 -20.60 2.77
N ALA A 5 -0.77 -21.39 3.79
CA ALA A 5 -1.78 -22.45 3.75
C ALA A 5 -1.57 -23.38 2.52
N ASP A 6 -2.54 -23.46 1.62
CA ASP A 6 -2.50 -24.18 0.35
C ASP A 6 -1.84 -23.41 -0.81
N ASP A 7 -1.67 -22.10 -0.67
CA ASP A 7 -1.01 -21.27 -1.66
C ASP A 7 0.52 -21.42 -1.61
N CYS A 8 1.11 -21.84 -2.74
CA CYS A 8 2.55 -21.96 -2.91
C CYS A 8 3.02 -21.11 -4.09
N ALA A 9 4.00 -20.24 -3.86
CA ALA A 9 4.66 -19.48 -4.92
C ALA A 9 6.14 -19.86 -5.00
N VAL A 10 6.60 -20.23 -6.19
CA VAL A 10 8.00 -20.62 -6.46
C VAL A 10 8.55 -19.76 -7.57
N VAL A 11 9.77 -19.25 -7.39
CA VAL A 11 10.49 -18.46 -8.40
C VAL A 11 11.58 -19.34 -9.00
N PHE A 12 11.64 -19.35 -10.32
CA PHE A 12 12.65 -20.04 -11.12
C PHE A 12 13.41 -19.01 -11.96
N GLU A 13 14.67 -19.27 -12.23
CA GLU A 13 15.53 -18.36 -13.01
C GLU A 13 15.29 -18.47 -14.52
N ASN A 14 14.93 -19.65 -14.99
CA ASN A 14 14.68 -19.94 -16.40
C ASN A 14 13.55 -20.95 -16.59
N ARG A 15 13.16 -21.17 -17.86
CA ARG A 15 12.05 -22.06 -18.23
C ARG A 15 12.36 -23.52 -17.91
N ASN A 16 13.58 -23.99 -18.22
CA ASN A 16 13.98 -25.38 -18.00
C ASN A 16 13.93 -25.76 -16.52
N ASP A 17 14.48 -24.92 -15.64
CA ASP A 17 14.43 -25.15 -14.19
C ASP A 17 12.99 -25.19 -13.66
N LYS A 18 12.10 -24.37 -14.24
CA LYS A 18 10.68 -24.40 -13.92
C LYS A 18 10.04 -25.72 -14.32
N GLU A 19 10.27 -26.22 -15.54
CA GLU A 19 9.69 -27.46 -16.04
C GLU A 19 10.12 -28.66 -15.18
N VAL A 20 11.41 -28.78 -14.94
CA VAL A 20 11.97 -29.81 -14.07
C VAL A 20 11.45 -29.66 -12.63
N GLY A 21 11.53 -28.46 -12.06
CA GLY A 21 11.12 -28.19 -10.68
C GLY A 21 9.63 -28.43 -10.44
N MET A 22 8.75 -28.03 -11.38
CA MET A 22 7.31 -28.28 -11.27
C MET A 22 6.99 -29.77 -11.37
N THR A 23 7.63 -30.52 -12.26
CA THR A 23 7.46 -31.98 -12.37
C THR A 23 7.86 -32.66 -11.05
N TYR A 24 9.01 -32.27 -10.48
CA TYR A 24 9.44 -32.81 -9.19
C TYR A 24 8.45 -32.44 -8.06
N MET A 25 7.96 -31.21 -8.04
CA MET A 25 7.04 -30.74 -7.02
C MET A 25 5.71 -31.50 -7.06
N ILE A 26 5.15 -31.70 -8.26
CA ILE A 26 3.92 -32.48 -8.46
C ILE A 26 4.12 -33.94 -7.98
N LYS A 27 5.21 -34.59 -8.40
CA LYS A 27 5.55 -35.93 -7.97
C LYS A 27 5.77 -36.06 -6.46
N HIS A 28 6.41 -35.06 -5.86
CA HIS A 28 6.67 -35.04 -4.41
C HIS A 28 5.39 -34.84 -3.61
N LEU A 29 4.54 -33.89 -3.97
CA LEU A 29 3.28 -33.61 -3.28
C LEU A 29 2.30 -34.78 -3.40
N SER A 30 2.27 -35.48 -4.53
CA SER A 30 1.40 -36.66 -4.72
C SER A 30 1.69 -37.79 -3.73
N ARG A 31 2.95 -37.94 -3.24
CA ARG A 31 3.31 -38.93 -2.21
C ARG A 31 2.62 -38.66 -0.86
N PHE A 32 2.21 -37.45 -0.61
CA PHE A 32 1.47 -37.04 0.58
C PHE A 32 -0.04 -36.88 0.34
N GLY A 33 -0.54 -37.40 -0.82
CA GLY A 33 -1.94 -37.30 -1.18
C GLY A 33 -2.38 -35.89 -1.63
N LEU A 34 -1.43 -34.97 -1.81
CA LEU A 34 -1.70 -33.60 -2.26
C LEU A 34 -1.62 -33.52 -3.79
N MET A 35 -2.69 -33.02 -4.41
CA MET A 35 -2.76 -32.88 -5.86
C MET A 35 -2.63 -31.44 -6.30
N VAL A 36 -1.65 -31.16 -7.16
CA VAL A 36 -1.52 -29.88 -7.85
C VAL A 36 -2.53 -29.84 -8.98
N HIS A 37 -3.35 -28.80 -9.03
CA HIS A 37 -4.34 -28.65 -10.10
C HIS A 37 -3.65 -28.20 -11.39
N VAL A 38 -3.68 -29.05 -12.42
CA VAL A 38 -3.16 -28.76 -13.76
C VAL A 38 -4.30 -28.74 -14.79
N GLY A 39 -4.11 -27.99 -15.88
CA GLY A 39 -5.04 -27.99 -17.01
C GLY A 39 -4.98 -29.30 -17.77
N ARG A 40 -6.09 -29.74 -18.38
CA ARG A 40 -6.19 -30.92 -19.24
C ARG A 40 -7.17 -30.68 -20.37
N GLY A 41 -6.75 -30.93 -21.61
CA GLY A 41 -7.58 -30.67 -22.77
C GLY A 41 -8.05 -29.22 -22.82
N THR A 42 -9.34 -28.97 -22.71
CA THR A 42 -9.95 -27.62 -22.68
C THR A 42 -10.08 -27.03 -21.28
N THR A 43 -9.80 -27.78 -20.21
CA THR A 43 -9.92 -27.34 -18.84
C THR A 43 -8.68 -26.52 -18.44
N SER A 44 -8.87 -25.26 -18.01
CA SER A 44 -7.78 -24.40 -17.59
C SER A 44 -7.14 -24.87 -16.28
N SER A 45 -5.85 -24.60 -16.13
CA SER A 45 -5.12 -24.83 -14.89
C SER A 45 -5.48 -23.74 -13.85
N LYS A 46 -5.63 -24.14 -12.56
CA LYS A 46 -5.63 -23.20 -11.42
C LYS A 46 -4.21 -22.85 -10.96
N THR A 47 -3.24 -23.72 -11.27
CA THR A 47 -1.82 -23.41 -11.10
C THR A 47 -1.37 -22.63 -12.32
N GLU A 48 -0.81 -21.45 -12.09
CA GLU A 48 -0.47 -20.49 -13.13
C GLU A 48 1.01 -20.16 -13.10
N CYS A 49 1.60 -19.88 -14.25
CA CYS A 49 2.95 -19.35 -14.39
C CYS A 49 2.91 -17.90 -14.82
N MET A 50 3.86 -17.10 -14.36
CA MET A 50 4.07 -15.75 -14.82
C MET A 50 5.53 -15.53 -15.19
N PHE A 51 5.75 -14.90 -16.33
CA PHE A 51 7.06 -14.48 -16.78
C PHE A 51 7.30 -13.01 -16.35
N PHE A 52 8.46 -12.73 -15.77
CA PHE A 52 8.89 -11.39 -15.43
C PHE A 52 10.03 -10.99 -16.35
N PRO A 53 9.78 -10.15 -17.39
CA PRO A 53 10.80 -9.72 -18.31
C PRO A 53 11.86 -8.88 -17.60
N ARG A 54 13.11 -8.98 -18.06
CA ARG A 54 14.19 -8.10 -17.60
C ARG A 54 13.89 -6.64 -17.99
N PRO A 55 14.45 -5.65 -17.30
CA PRO A 55 14.33 -4.26 -17.73
C PRO A 55 14.75 -4.09 -19.18
N ARG A 56 13.87 -3.52 -20.02
CA ARG A 56 14.02 -3.33 -21.48
C ARG A 56 13.82 -4.59 -22.34
N GLU A 57 13.54 -5.73 -21.75
CA GLU A 57 13.14 -6.92 -22.51
C GLU A 57 11.66 -6.80 -22.92
N PRO A 58 11.30 -7.09 -24.18
CA PRO A 58 9.90 -7.08 -24.60
C PRO A 58 9.12 -8.19 -23.88
N GLU A 59 7.87 -7.91 -23.53
CA GLU A 59 6.99 -8.87 -22.83
C GLU A 59 6.76 -10.16 -23.65
N ASN A 60 6.92 -10.10 -24.96
CA ASN A 60 6.75 -11.21 -25.90
C ASN A 60 8.08 -11.90 -26.28
N GLY A 61 9.18 -11.54 -25.63
CA GLY A 61 10.52 -12.07 -25.94
C GLY A 61 10.77 -13.50 -25.47
N ALA A 62 9.89 -14.03 -24.59
CA ALA A 62 10.00 -15.40 -24.07
C ALA A 62 8.92 -16.30 -24.69
N ASP A 63 9.23 -17.60 -24.77
CA ASP A 63 8.23 -18.61 -25.08
C ASP A 63 7.25 -18.75 -23.91
N LEU A 64 6.01 -18.29 -24.12
CA LEU A 64 4.91 -18.34 -23.17
C LEU A 64 3.89 -19.44 -23.51
N SER A 65 4.26 -20.43 -24.31
CA SER A 65 3.44 -21.61 -24.54
C SER A 65 3.20 -22.38 -23.23
N ASN A 66 2.11 -23.10 -23.17
CA ASN A 66 1.79 -23.93 -22.00
C ASN A 66 2.92 -24.92 -21.71
N VAL A 67 3.14 -25.19 -20.43
CA VAL A 67 4.19 -26.09 -19.95
C VAL A 67 3.56 -27.43 -19.60
N ASN A 68 3.95 -28.45 -20.31
CA ASN A 68 3.55 -29.84 -19.98
C ASN A 68 4.32 -30.28 -18.72
N VAL A 69 3.59 -30.71 -17.71
CA VAL A 69 4.15 -31.04 -16.39
C VAL A 69 3.83 -32.47 -15.93
N THR A 70 2.96 -33.17 -16.64
CA THR A 70 2.58 -34.57 -16.37
C THR A 70 2.61 -35.40 -17.64
N ALA A 71 2.88 -36.70 -17.51
CA ALA A 71 2.97 -37.62 -18.64
C ALA A 71 1.62 -37.81 -19.40
N ASP A 72 0.51 -37.51 -18.75
CA ASP A 72 -0.86 -37.59 -19.32
C ASP A 72 -1.31 -36.29 -19.99
N GLY A 73 -0.37 -35.39 -20.32
CA GLY A 73 -0.65 -34.13 -21.02
C GLY A 73 -1.19 -33.00 -20.12
N GLY A 74 -1.05 -33.12 -18.80
CA GLY A 74 -1.38 -32.03 -17.88
C GLY A 74 -0.43 -30.85 -18.07
N PHE A 75 -0.98 -29.63 -18.14
CA PHE A 75 -0.22 -28.42 -18.43
C PHE A 75 -0.48 -27.31 -17.42
N ILE A 76 0.45 -26.34 -17.39
CA ILE A 76 0.33 -25.08 -16.64
C ILE A 76 0.42 -23.94 -17.65
N SER A 77 -0.52 -22.98 -17.55
CA SER A 77 -0.60 -21.85 -18.46
C SER A 77 0.18 -20.65 -17.95
N PHE A 78 0.71 -19.84 -18.87
CA PHE A 78 1.25 -18.52 -18.57
C PHE A 78 0.13 -17.48 -18.52
N VAL A 79 0.18 -16.63 -17.49
CA VAL A 79 -0.75 -15.53 -17.31
C VAL A 79 0.00 -14.20 -17.22
N LYS A 80 -0.64 -13.13 -17.72
CA LYS A 80 -0.09 -11.76 -17.60
C LYS A 80 -0.40 -11.11 -16.27
N LYS A 81 -1.37 -11.65 -15.53
CA LYS A 81 -1.84 -11.14 -14.25
C LYS A 81 -2.14 -12.33 -13.35
N PHE A 82 -1.57 -12.31 -12.16
CA PHE A 82 -1.72 -13.36 -11.17
C PHE A 82 -2.28 -12.81 -9.86
N ARG A 83 -3.22 -13.51 -9.25
CA ARG A 83 -3.75 -13.17 -7.95
C ARG A 83 -3.07 -13.98 -6.86
N TYR A 84 -2.29 -13.32 -5.99
CA TYR A 84 -1.62 -13.94 -4.85
C TYR A 84 -2.04 -13.27 -3.54
N LEU A 85 -2.54 -14.07 -2.59
CA LEU A 85 -3.02 -13.62 -1.28
C LEU A 85 -3.95 -12.40 -1.36
N GLY A 86 -4.79 -12.38 -2.38
CA GLY A 86 -5.77 -11.33 -2.61
C GLY A 86 -5.26 -10.10 -3.35
N SER A 87 -3.96 -9.89 -3.54
CA SER A 87 -3.38 -8.84 -4.38
C SER A 87 -3.11 -9.34 -5.80
N HIS A 88 -3.12 -8.44 -6.77
CA HIS A 88 -2.85 -8.76 -8.16
C HIS A 88 -1.44 -8.33 -8.53
N ILE A 89 -0.67 -9.24 -9.11
CA ILE A 89 0.70 -9.01 -9.57
C ILE A 89 0.66 -9.01 -11.09
N GLY A 90 1.21 -7.99 -11.74
CA GLY A 90 1.41 -7.92 -13.18
C GLY A 90 2.87 -8.22 -13.56
N GLN A 91 3.11 -8.59 -14.82
CA GLN A 91 4.45 -8.91 -15.35
C GLN A 91 5.48 -7.79 -15.16
N ARG A 92 5.04 -6.53 -15.14
CA ARG A 92 5.93 -5.36 -14.94
C ARG A 92 6.25 -5.07 -13.47
N LEU A 93 5.69 -5.83 -12.54
CA LEU A 93 5.86 -5.62 -11.10
C LEU A 93 5.48 -4.19 -10.66
N ASP A 94 4.56 -3.54 -11.39
CA ASP A 94 3.97 -2.27 -11.00
C ASP A 94 2.70 -2.48 -10.16
N SER A 95 2.21 -1.42 -9.57
CA SER A 95 1.02 -1.48 -8.72
C SER A 95 -0.29 -1.22 -9.46
N ASP A 96 -0.24 -0.90 -10.76
CA ASP A 96 -1.40 -0.45 -11.55
C ASP A 96 -2.51 -1.48 -11.56
N VAL A 97 -2.16 -2.73 -11.84
CA VAL A 97 -3.11 -3.83 -11.95
C VAL A 97 -3.86 -4.05 -10.64
N ASP A 98 -3.17 -4.01 -9.50
CA ASP A 98 -3.81 -4.19 -8.19
C ASP A 98 -4.67 -2.97 -7.83
N ILE A 99 -4.19 -1.75 -8.11
CA ILE A 99 -4.91 -0.51 -7.83
C ILE A 99 -6.22 -0.42 -8.63
N ASP A 100 -6.21 -0.76 -9.91
CA ASP A 100 -7.41 -0.72 -10.76
C ASP A 100 -8.45 -1.75 -10.29
N GLU A 101 -8.03 -2.94 -9.87
CA GLU A 101 -8.89 -3.93 -9.24
C GLU A 101 -9.47 -3.46 -7.90
N ARG A 102 -8.65 -2.81 -7.07
CA ARG A 102 -9.11 -2.26 -5.78
C ARG A 102 -10.10 -1.13 -5.99
N LEU A 103 -9.87 -0.24 -6.96
CA LEU A 103 -10.81 0.81 -7.32
C LEU A 103 -12.14 0.25 -7.80
N SER A 104 -12.12 -0.78 -8.65
CA SER A 104 -13.33 -1.46 -9.12
C SER A 104 -14.13 -2.04 -7.96
N LYS A 105 -13.48 -2.84 -7.08
CA LYS A 105 -14.13 -3.46 -5.91
C LYS A 105 -14.63 -2.42 -4.90
N ALA A 106 -13.87 -1.37 -4.65
CA ALA A 106 -14.28 -0.29 -3.75
C ALA A 106 -15.47 0.50 -4.33
N SER A 107 -15.49 0.71 -5.65
CA SER A 107 -16.63 1.36 -6.34
C SER A 107 -17.88 0.51 -6.25
N GLN A 108 -17.80 -0.79 -6.43
CA GLN A 108 -18.91 -1.73 -6.25
C GLN A 108 -19.43 -1.70 -4.81
N THR A 109 -18.52 -1.77 -3.82
CA THR A 109 -18.89 -1.71 -2.40
C THR A 109 -19.58 -0.38 -2.05
N PHE A 110 -19.04 0.73 -2.54
CA PHE A 110 -19.66 2.04 -2.33
C PHE A 110 -21.02 2.15 -3.02
N GLY A 111 -21.11 1.64 -4.26
CA GLY A 111 -22.34 1.62 -5.06
C GLY A 111 -23.47 0.85 -4.38
N ALA A 112 -23.18 -0.34 -3.87
CA ALA A 112 -24.15 -1.19 -3.17
C ALA A 112 -24.76 -0.49 -1.93
N LEU A 113 -23.95 0.29 -1.21
CA LEU A 113 -24.37 0.99 0.01
C LEU A 113 -24.83 2.45 -0.25
N ARG A 114 -24.71 2.93 -1.48
CA ARG A 114 -24.93 4.34 -1.81
C ARG A 114 -26.34 4.82 -1.45
N LYS A 115 -27.36 4.12 -1.95
CA LYS A 115 -28.77 4.54 -1.80
C LYS A 115 -29.20 4.53 -0.33
N HIS A 116 -28.95 3.45 0.36
CA HIS A 116 -29.48 3.22 1.71
C HIS A 116 -28.61 3.80 2.84
N THR A 117 -27.33 4.09 2.55
CA THR A 117 -26.39 4.57 3.57
C THR A 117 -25.72 5.89 3.19
N PHE A 118 -24.88 5.88 2.16
CA PHE A 118 -23.99 7.01 1.91
C PHE A 118 -24.70 8.27 1.41
N ALA A 119 -25.72 8.14 0.57
CA ALA A 119 -26.53 9.25 0.09
C ALA A 119 -27.82 9.47 0.90
N ASN A 120 -28.14 8.61 1.87
CA ASN A 120 -29.33 8.72 2.69
C ASN A 120 -29.24 9.95 3.62
N ARG A 121 -30.35 10.70 3.77
CA ARG A 121 -30.44 11.90 4.61
C ARG A 121 -30.50 11.56 6.10
N ASP A 122 -31.12 10.46 6.44
CA ASP A 122 -31.42 10.08 7.82
C ASP A 122 -30.20 9.50 8.53
N VAL A 123 -29.15 9.11 7.78
CA VAL A 123 -27.90 8.61 8.32
C VAL A 123 -26.96 9.78 8.62
N LYS A 124 -26.53 9.89 9.88
CA LYS A 124 -25.59 10.93 10.33
C LYS A 124 -24.25 10.85 9.60
N PRO A 125 -23.61 12.01 9.29
CA PRO A 125 -22.31 12.05 8.60
C PRO A 125 -21.22 11.20 9.26
N GLU A 126 -21.17 11.19 10.59
CA GLU A 126 -20.16 10.44 11.36
C GLU A 126 -20.33 8.92 11.18
N ILE A 127 -21.57 8.42 11.07
CA ILE A 127 -21.87 7.01 10.83
C ILE A 127 -21.45 6.66 9.40
N LYS A 128 -21.82 7.47 8.40
CA LYS A 128 -21.35 7.30 7.02
C LYS A 128 -19.82 7.24 6.94
N ALA A 129 -19.15 8.15 7.63
CA ALA A 129 -17.69 8.22 7.69
C ALA A 129 -17.05 6.94 8.25
N ARG A 130 -17.59 6.40 9.35
CA ARG A 130 -17.12 5.15 9.95
C ARG A 130 -17.31 3.96 9.02
N LEU A 131 -18.49 3.83 8.41
CA LEU A 131 -18.79 2.76 7.46
C LEU A 131 -17.93 2.86 6.20
N TYR A 132 -17.71 4.07 5.69
CA TYR A 132 -16.83 4.32 4.54
C TYR A 132 -15.39 3.87 4.82
N VAL A 133 -14.83 4.24 5.97
CA VAL A 133 -13.47 3.84 6.35
C VAL A 133 -13.35 2.33 6.54
N ALA A 134 -14.34 1.70 7.18
CA ALA A 134 -14.32 0.28 7.45
C ALA A 134 -14.52 -0.58 6.18
N LEU A 135 -15.50 -0.25 5.37
CA LEU A 135 -15.93 -1.10 4.26
C LEU A 135 -15.26 -0.70 2.94
N VAL A 136 -15.30 0.58 2.57
CA VAL A 136 -14.81 1.03 1.25
C VAL A 136 -13.32 1.26 1.23
N LEU A 137 -12.78 2.04 2.20
CA LEU A 137 -11.33 2.25 2.32
C LEU A 137 -10.60 0.97 2.74
N GLY A 138 -11.26 0.09 3.48
CA GLY A 138 -10.73 -1.24 3.80
C GLY A 138 -10.41 -2.04 2.55
N VAL A 139 -11.32 -2.05 1.57
CA VAL A 139 -11.17 -2.72 0.27
C VAL A 139 -10.19 -1.97 -0.62
N LEU A 140 -10.34 -0.65 -0.76
CA LEU A 140 -9.49 0.18 -1.63
C LEU A 140 -8.01 0.08 -1.27
N LEU A 141 -7.68 0.08 0.00
CA LEU A 141 -6.31 0.16 0.49
C LEU A 141 -5.76 -1.19 0.97
N TYR A 142 -6.38 -2.30 0.60
CA TYR A 142 -5.83 -3.62 0.91
C TYR A 142 -4.51 -3.84 0.15
N GLY A 143 -3.45 -4.20 0.85
CA GLY A 143 -2.12 -4.41 0.28
C GLY A 143 -1.36 -3.14 -0.09
N CYS A 144 -1.91 -1.94 0.20
CA CYS A 144 -1.28 -0.67 -0.16
C CYS A 144 0.08 -0.44 0.52
N GLU A 145 0.40 -1.22 1.53
CA GLU A 145 1.69 -1.21 2.21
C GLU A 145 2.85 -1.56 1.26
N SER A 146 2.59 -2.36 0.24
CA SER A 146 3.58 -2.80 -0.76
C SER A 146 3.61 -1.95 -2.04
N TRP A 147 2.68 -0.99 -2.20
CA TRP A 147 2.56 -0.26 -3.47
C TRP A 147 3.66 0.76 -3.70
N PHE A 148 4.05 0.88 -4.97
CA PHE A 148 4.92 1.93 -5.50
C PHE A 148 4.08 2.95 -6.26
N LEU A 149 3.38 3.83 -5.52
CA LEU A 149 2.43 4.76 -6.10
C LEU A 149 3.09 5.81 -6.99
N ARG A 150 2.72 5.82 -8.27
CA ARG A 150 2.96 6.92 -9.19
C ARG A 150 1.92 8.02 -8.97
N VAL A 151 2.19 9.20 -9.52
CA VAL A 151 1.31 10.37 -9.35
C VAL A 151 -0.07 10.12 -9.96
N GLU A 152 -0.13 9.47 -11.11
CA GLU A 152 -1.36 9.17 -11.85
C GLU A 152 -2.26 8.23 -11.08
N GLU A 153 -1.71 7.15 -10.53
CA GLU A 153 -2.43 6.17 -9.71
C GLU A 153 -2.99 6.80 -8.44
N TYR A 154 -2.15 7.60 -7.77
CA TYR A 154 -2.61 8.35 -6.60
C TYR A 154 -3.76 9.29 -6.96
N LYS A 155 -3.67 10.03 -8.08
CA LYS A 155 -4.73 10.93 -8.54
C LYS A 155 -6.03 10.17 -8.89
N LYS A 156 -5.95 8.96 -9.47
CA LYS A 156 -7.15 8.11 -9.71
C LYS A 156 -7.86 7.79 -8.40
N MET A 157 -7.14 7.25 -7.42
CA MET A 157 -7.69 6.91 -6.11
C MET A 157 -8.20 8.14 -5.34
N GLN A 158 -7.47 9.27 -5.43
CA GLN A 158 -7.86 10.51 -4.78
C GLN A 158 -9.18 11.06 -5.36
N ARG A 159 -9.37 11.00 -6.68
CA ARG A 159 -10.63 11.40 -7.32
C ARG A 159 -11.80 10.58 -6.78
N PHE A 160 -11.66 9.25 -6.77
CA PHE A 160 -12.67 8.35 -6.20
C PHE A 160 -12.98 8.70 -4.73
N HIS A 161 -11.95 8.87 -3.92
CA HIS A 161 -12.10 9.25 -2.50
C HIS A 161 -12.86 10.58 -2.33
N HIS A 162 -12.53 11.61 -3.12
CA HIS A 162 -13.21 12.89 -3.09
C HIS A 162 -14.66 12.79 -3.56
N ASP A 163 -14.97 11.96 -4.57
CA ASP A 163 -16.33 11.73 -5.04
C ASP A 163 -17.20 11.04 -3.98
N CYS A 164 -16.64 10.06 -3.28
CA CYS A 164 -17.30 9.41 -2.14
C CYS A 164 -17.60 10.41 -1.02
N VAL A 165 -16.62 11.26 -0.65
CA VAL A 165 -16.80 12.31 0.37
C VAL A 165 -17.91 13.27 -0.01
N ARG A 166 -17.93 13.77 -1.24
CA ARG A 166 -18.99 14.65 -1.74
C ARG A 166 -20.37 13.97 -1.70
N THR A 167 -20.45 12.72 -2.09
CA THR A 167 -21.70 11.94 -2.06
C THR A 167 -22.23 11.79 -0.63
N MET A 168 -21.35 11.49 0.33
CA MET A 168 -21.76 11.34 1.74
C MET A 168 -22.32 12.64 2.32
N LEU A 169 -21.82 13.80 1.89
CA LEU A 169 -22.28 15.13 2.29
C LEU A 169 -23.36 15.68 1.35
N ARG A 170 -23.71 14.95 0.27
CA ARG A 170 -24.70 15.36 -0.74
C ARG A 170 -24.33 16.66 -1.46
N ILE A 171 -23.06 16.93 -1.61
CA ILE A 171 -22.51 18.07 -2.32
C ILE A 171 -22.09 17.58 -3.71
N ASN A 172 -22.80 18.00 -4.76
CA ASN A 172 -22.37 17.68 -6.10
C ASN A 172 -21.17 18.53 -6.54
N ARG A 173 -20.48 18.10 -7.62
CA ARG A 173 -19.27 18.76 -8.11
C ARG A 173 -19.53 20.24 -8.47
N ASN A 174 -20.67 20.55 -9.04
CA ASN A 174 -21.01 21.92 -9.45
C ASN A 174 -21.21 22.83 -8.24
N ILE A 175 -21.88 22.35 -7.19
CA ILE A 175 -22.02 23.09 -5.92
C ILE A 175 -20.66 23.30 -5.28
N HIS A 176 -19.80 22.29 -5.26
CA HIS A 176 -18.44 22.37 -4.74
C HIS A 176 -17.63 23.48 -5.43
N ILE A 177 -17.67 23.53 -6.78
CA ILE A 177 -16.97 24.55 -7.57
C ILE A 177 -17.59 25.93 -7.37
N LYS A 178 -18.93 26.06 -7.55
CA LYS A 178 -19.63 27.36 -7.43
C LYS A 178 -19.45 28.02 -6.05
N ARG A 179 -19.47 27.21 -4.98
CA ARG A 179 -19.31 27.71 -3.60
C ARG A 179 -17.87 27.75 -3.14
N LYS A 180 -16.89 27.42 -4.01
CA LYS A 180 -15.45 27.37 -3.68
C LYS A 180 -15.15 26.62 -2.36
N ILE A 181 -15.89 25.53 -2.09
CA ILE A 181 -15.75 24.75 -0.85
C ILE A 181 -14.39 24.03 -0.88
N ASN A 182 -13.62 24.15 0.19
CA ASN A 182 -12.34 23.44 0.28
C ASN A 182 -12.56 21.98 0.72
N MET A 183 -11.83 21.03 0.13
CA MET A 183 -11.86 19.63 0.55
C MET A 183 -11.53 19.44 2.04
N LYS A 184 -10.69 20.30 2.64
CA LYS A 184 -10.41 20.26 4.08
C LYS A 184 -11.68 20.46 4.90
N GLN A 185 -12.57 21.36 4.47
CA GLN A 185 -13.87 21.58 5.12
C GLN A 185 -14.74 20.33 5.02
N LEU A 186 -14.83 19.69 3.84
CA LEU A 186 -15.63 18.48 3.66
C LEU A 186 -15.15 17.32 4.54
N PHE A 187 -13.83 17.19 4.73
CA PHE A 187 -13.30 16.20 5.67
C PHE A 187 -13.66 16.54 7.13
N ALA A 188 -13.65 17.80 7.50
CA ALA A 188 -14.05 18.24 8.83
C ALA A 188 -15.54 17.96 9.11
N ASP A 189 -16.41 18.19 8.12
CA ASP A 189 -17.85 17.95 8.20
C ASP A 189 -18.22 16.46 8.35
N LEU A 190 -17.36 15.55 7.89
CA LEU A 190 -17.47 14.09 8.11
C LEU A 190 -16.88 13.63 9.45
N GLY A 191 -16.29 14.53 10.22
CA GLY A 191 -15.67 14.23 11.49
C GLY A 191 -14.26 13.62 11.38
N LYS A 192 -13.74 13.12 12.51
CA LYS A 192 -12.33 12.69 12.63
C LYS A 192 -11.98 11.41 11.85
N SER A 193 -12.95 10.65 11.38
CA SER A 193 -12.72 9.31 10.80
C SER A 193 -12.20 9.37 9.37
N VAL A 194 -12.73 10.27 8.53
CA VAL A 194 -12.29 10.42 7.13
C VAL A 194 -11.27 11.54 7.04
N ARG A 195 -10.12 11.20 6.49
CA ARG A 195 -9.00 12.12 6.30
C ARG A 195 -8.55 12.08 4.84
N PRO A 196 -7.69 13.00 4.38
CA PRO A 196 -7.12 12.93 3.03
C PRO A 196 -6.51 11.55 2.75
N LEU A 197 -6.64 11.08 1.52
CA LEU A 197 -6.26 9.71 1.14
C LEU A 197 -4.82 9.34 1.53
N HIS A 198 -3.87 10.27 1.31
CA HIS A 198 -2.46 10.05 1.68
C HIS A 198 -2.29 9.74 3.17
N TRP A 199 -3.13 10.32 4.03
CA TRP A 199 -3.07 10.05 5.47
C TRP A 199 -3.37 8.59 5.79
N HIS A 200 -4.38 8.00 5.11
CA HIS A 200 -4.74 6.61 5.30
C HIS A 200 -3.67 5.66 4.77
N ILE A 201 -3.09 5.97 3.59
CA ILE A 201 -1.99 5.21 2.99
C ILE A 201 -0.76 5.26 3.90
N ASP A 202 -0.32 6.46 4.29
CA ASP A 202 0.84 6.64 5.17
C ASP A 202 0.69 5.92 6.50
N THR A 203 -0.52 5.95 7.07
CA THR A 203 -0.82 5.23 8.31
C THR A 203 -0.58 3.73 8.17
N ARG A 204 -0.99 3.12 7.06
CA ARG A 204 -0.80 1.69 6.79
C ARG A 204 0.68 1.37 6.54
N VAL A 205 1.34 2.12 5.67
CA VAL A 205 2.77 1.99 5.40
C VAL A 205 3.59 2.10 6.68
N LEU A 206 3.35 3.14 7.50
CA LEU A 206 4.09 3.35 8.74
C LEU A 206 3.82 2.26 9.79
N ARG A 207 2.59 1.74 9.88
CA ARG A 207 2.29 0.58 10.74
C ARG A 207 3.06 -0.65 10.31
N TRP A 208 3.11 -0.93 9.02
CA TRP A 208 3.80 -2.07 8.44
C TRP A 208 5.31 -2.00 8.65
N ILE A 209 5.95 -0.88 8.31
CA ILE A 209 7.40 -0.74 8.51
C ILE A 209 7.79 -0.79 10.00
N GLY A 210 6.97 -0.24 10.89
CA GLY A 210 7.18 -0.39 12.33
C GLY A 210 7.08 -1.84 12.78
N HIS A 211 6.19 -2.63 12.17
CA HIS A 211 6.14 -4.08 12.42
C HIS A 211 7.42 -4.77 11.92
N ILE A 212 7.85 -4.49 10.68
CA ILE A 212 9.11 -5.04 10.12
C ILE A 212 10.30 -4.65 10.99
N ALA A 213 10.37 -3.40 11.47
CA ALA A 213 11.46 -2.92 12.33
C ALA A 213 11.62 -3.73 13.63
N ARG A 214 10.55 -4.31 14.14
CA ARG A 214 10.54 -5.16 15.35
C ARG A 214 10.72 -6.65 15.08
N MET A 215 10.77 -7.07 13.80
CA MET A 215 11.04 -8.47 13.46
C MET A 215 12.49 -8.86 13.77
N LYS A 216 12.74 -10.14 14.00
CA LYS A 216 14.10 -10.70 14.08
C LYS A 216 14.82 -10.50 12.75
N HIS A 217 16.16 -10.36 12.79
CA HIS A 217 16.98 -10.07 11.59
C HIS A 217 16.91 -11.17 10.52
N ASN A 218 16.66 -12.42 10.89
CA ASN A 218 16.53 -13.56 9.98
C ASN A 218 15.14 -13.67 9.30
N ARG A 219 14.22 -12.75 9.57
CA ARG A 219 12.92 -12.74 8.89
C ARG A 219 13.03 -12.04 7.54
N LEU A 220 12.52 -12.67 6.49
CA LEU A 220 12.62 -12.20 5.11
C LEU A 220 12.19 -10.73 4.92
N PRO A 221 11.05 -10.24 5.44
CA PRO A 221 10.69 -8.83 5.28
C PRO A 221 11.71 -7.87 5.91
N ARG A 222 12.32 -8.27 7.04
CA ARG A 222 13.37 -7.48 7.69
C ARG A 222 14.64 -7.47 6.85
N MET A 223 15.06 -8.62 6.33
CA MET A 223 16.21 -8.74 5.44
C MET A 223 16.02 -7.87 4.20
N LEU A 224 14.89 -7.97 3.51
CA LEU A 224 14.59 -7.18 2.31
C LEU A 224 14.60 -5.66 2.57
N LEU A 225 14.16 -5.21 3.75
CA LEU A 225 14.17 -3.79 4.10
C LEU A 225 15.58 -3.25 4.38
N THR A 226 16.47 -4.08 4.96
CA THR A 226 17.79 -3.67 5.46
C THR A 226 18.95 -4.14 4.60
N SER A 227 18.74 -5.06 3.66
CA SER A 227 19.77 -5.62 2.81
C SER A 227 20.24 -4.63 1.75
N TRP A 228 21.52 -4.74 1.44
CA TRP A 228 22.11 -4.06 0.29
C TRP A 228 21.77 -4.81 -0.99
N VAL A 229 21.35 -4.06 -2.02
CA VAL A 229 21.15 -4.59 -3.38
C VAL A 229 22.36 -4.19 -4.22
N PRO A 230 23.22 -5.14 -4.64
CA PRO A 230 24.49 -4.85 -5.30
C PRO A 230 24.34 -4.35 -6.75
N HIS A 231 23.13 -4.39 -7.32
CA HIS A 231 22.92 -3.96 -8.69
C HIS A 231 22.93 -2.43 -8.82
N PRO A 232 23.70 -1.88 -9.77
CA PRO A 232 23.69 -0.45 -10.04
C PRO A 232 22.30 -0.01 -10.47
N ARG A 233 21.87 1.16 -9.99
CA ARG A 233 20.61 1.73 -10.42
C ARG A 233 20.71 2.16 -11.88
N PRO A 234 19.65 1.94 -12.71
CA PRO A 234 19.63 2.46 -14.07
C PRO A 234 19.83 3.97 -14.08
N ILE A 235 20.63 4.47 -15.04
CA ILE A 235 20.78 5.90 -15.30
C ILE A 235 19.45 6.42 -15.87
N GLY A 236 19.01 7.59 -15.42
CA GLY A 236 17.75 8.20 -15.84
C GLY A 236 16.76 8.39 -14.68
N CYS A 237 15.48 8.57 -15.01
CA CYS A 237 14.45 8.81 -14.01
C CYS A 237 14.29 7.59 -13.09
N PRO A 238 14.76 7.64 -11.84
CA PRO A 238 14.79 6.47 -11.01
C PRO A 238 13.35 6.11 -10.61
N ARG A 239 12.99 4.84 -10.81
CA ARG A 239 11.69 4.30 -10.34
C ARG A 239 11.52 4.57 -8.85
N MET A 240 10.28 4.77 -8.42
CA MET A 240 9.96 4.83 -7.00
C MET A 240 10.47 3.57 -6.31
N THR A 241 11.19 3.75 -5.20
CA THR A 241 11.61 2.64 -4.35
C THR A 241 10.80 2.63 -3.07
N TYR A 242 10.72 1.47 -2.40
CA TYR A 242 10.01 1.37 -1.13
C TYR A 242 10.59 2.33 -0.07
N GLY A 243 11.92 2.50 -0.04
CA GLY A 243 12.57 3.49 0.82
C GLY A 243 12.11 4.94 0.56
N ARG A 244 11.87 5.31 -0.69
CA ARG A 244 11.29 6.62 -1.03
C ARG A 244 9.85 6.77 -0.57
N THR A 245 9.05 5.72 -0.66
CA THR A 245 7.67 5.69 -0.13
C THR A 245 7.68 5.92 1.38
N ILE A 246 8.54 5.22 2.11
CA ILE A 246 8.74 5.40 3.56
C ILE A 246 9.17 6.85 3.87
N LYS A 247 10.20 7.36 3.19
CA LYS A 247 10.70 8.74 3.39
C LYS A 247 9.60 9.77 3.16
N LYS A 248 8.80 9.62 2.11
CA LYS A 248 7.66 10.51 1.83
C LYS A 248 6.57 10.43 2.91
N ALA A 249 6.24 9.23 3.39
CA ALA A 249 5.25 9.04 4.44
C ALA A 249 5.72 9.70 5.76
N MET A 250 6.98 9.53 6.13
CA MET A 250 7.58 10.16 7.30
C MET A 250 7.60 11.68 7.18
N LYS A 251 8.06 12.22 6.03
CA LYS A 251 8.10 13.67 5.78
C LYS A 251 6.71 14.31 5.92
N ARG A 252 5.67 13.69 5.35
CA ARG A 252 4.29 14.20 5.53
C ARG A 252 3.81 14.15 6.98
N ARG A 253 4.29 13.21 7.80
CA ARG A 253 3.99 13.18 9.24
C ARG A 253 4.72 14.28 9.97
N GLU A 254 5.93 14.61 9.58
CA GLU A 254 6.66 15.75 10.17
C GLU A 254 6.02 17.09 9.85
N GLU A 255 5.49 17.29 8.64
CA GLU A 255 4.72 18.49 8.29
C GLU A 255 3.51 18.68 9.22
N ILE A 256 2.87 17.57 9.64
CA ILE A 256 1.75 17.59 10.59
C ILE A 256 2.25 17.69 12.04
N TRP A 257 3.39 17.12 12.32
CA TRP A 257 4.00 16.99 13.64
C TRP A 257 5.48 17.33 13.59
N PRO A 258 5.82 18.63 13.61
CA PRO A 258 7.22 19.08 13.56
C PRO A 258 8.06 18.48 14.68
N GLY A 259 9.31 18.19 14.38
CA GLY A 259 10.28 17.70 15.37
C GLY A 259 10.36 16.17 15.50
N LEU A 260 9.74 15.41 14.60
CA LEU A 260 9.93 13.97 14.58
C LEU A 260 11.40 13.61 14.25
N PRO A 261 12.03 12.68 15.02
CA PRO A 261 13.48 12.49 15.00
C PRO A 261 14.02 11.79 13.75
N PHE A 262 13.18 11.30 12.87
CA PHE A 262 13.60 10.55 11.68
C PHE A 262 13.62 11.41 10.40
N ASN A 263 13.24 12.69 10.46
CA ASN A 263 13.33 13.56 9.30
C ASN A 263 14.65 14.30 9.30
N MET A 264 15.71 13.58 9.02
CA MET A 264 17.01 14.18 8.79
C MET A 264 16.99 14.97 7.49
N PRO A 265 17.52 16.18 7.43
CA PRO A 265 17.72 16.92 6.20
C PRO A 265 18.49 16.10 5.18
N ASP A 266 18.23 16.28 3.89
CA ASP A 266 18.94 15.55 2.82
C ASP A 266 20.44 15.81 2.83
N ASN A 267 20.86 16.96 3.36
CA ASN A 267 22.27 17.37 3.52
C ASN A 267 22.85 17.06 4.91
N TRP A 268 22.24 16.15 5.68
CA TRP A 268 22.67 15.82 7.05
C TRP A 268 24.19 15.52 7.16
N THR A 269 24.72 14.77 6.18
CA THR A 269 26.14 14.43 6.14
C THR A 269 27.05 15.64 5.87
N ALA A 270 26.55 16.66 5.19
CA ALA A 270 27.28 17.89 4.88
C ALA A 270 27.19 18.94 6.00
N LEU A 271 26.35 18.74 7.01
CA LEU A 271 26.22 19.67 8.13
C LEU A 271 27.42 19.54 9.08
N THR A 272 27.81 20.66 9.65
CA THR A 272 28.78 20.68 10.75
C THR A 272 28.21 20.01 12.01
N ASP A 273 29.06 19.52 12.90
CA ASP A 273 28.61 18.87 14.13
C ASP A 273 27.78 19.80 15.03
N ALA A 274 28.15 21.08 15.08
CA ALA A 274 27.36 22.09 15.78
C ALA A 274 25.95 22.27 15.20
N ALA A 275 25.82 22.24 13.87
CA ALA A 275 24.51 22.32 13.20
C ALA A 275 23.68 21.06 13.42
N ARG A 276 24.31 19.88 13.39
CA ARG A 276 23.65 18.60 13.73
C ARG A 276 23.13 18.60 15.16
N GLU A 277 23.94 19.09 16.10
CA GLU A 277 23.54 19.12 17.51
C GLU A 277 22.40 20.12 17.77
N ARG A 278 22.41 21.29 17.14
CA ARG A 278 21.28 22.24 17.20
C ARG A 278 19.98 21.62 16.67
N LEU A 279 20.05 20.89 15.57
CA LEU A 279 18.89 20.17 15.02
C LEU A 279 18.40 19.09 15.98
N ARG A 280 19.32 18.28 16.56
CA ARG A 280 18.97 17.26 17.57
C ARG A 280 18.25 17.89 18.77
N GLN A 281 18.76 19.01 19.29
CA GLN A 281 18.16 19.71 20.42
C GLN A 281 16.76 20.26 20.07
N LYS A 282 16.61 20.84 18.89
CA LYS A 282 15.30 21.28 18.39
C LYS A 282 14.32 20.12 18.31
N HIS A 283 14.71 19.01 17.71
CA HIS A 283 13.89 17.79 17.61
C HIS A 283 13.55 17.22 18.98
N ALA A 284 14.51 17.18 19.91
CA ALA A 284 14.29 16.71 21.27
C ALA A 284 13.25 17.58 22.01
N LYS A 285 13.31 18.91 21.86
CA LYS A 285 12.35 19.84 22.46
C LYS A 285 10.94 19.60 21.92
N GLU A 286 10.78 19.47 20.61
CA GLU A 286 9.48 19.20 20.00
C GLU A 286 8.94 17.78 20.34
N ALA A 287 9.81 16.77 20.38
CA ALA A 287 9.44 15.42 20.76
C ALA A 287 8.93 15.36 22.23
N ARG A 288 9.59 16.07 23.16
CA ARG A 288 9.14 16.19 24.56
C ARG A 288 7.78 16.86 24.67
N LYS A 289 7.55 17.92 23.89
CA LYS A 289 6.27 18.63 23.84
C LYS A 289 5.11 17.73 23.41
N HIS A 290 5.38 16.72 22.60
CA HIS A 290 4.38 15.77 22.11
C HIS A 290 4.43 14.42 22.82
N GLU A 291 5.14 14.32 23.95
CA GLU A 291 5.30 13.07 24.71
C GLU A 291 5.87 11.90 23.89
N ILE A 292 6.74 12.21 22.94
CA ILE A 292 7.39 11.21 22.08
C ILE A 292 8.83 11.02 22.52
N LYS A 293 9.23 9.76 22.69
CA LYS A 293 10.64 9.42 22.96
C LYS A 293 11.51 9.78 21.77
N MET A 294 12.60 10.51 22.05
CA MET A 294 13.57 10.90 21.04
C MET A 294 14.50 9.75 20.68
N HIS A 295 14.62 9.46 19.39
CA HIS A 295 15.53 8.47 18.83
C HIS A 295 16.30 9.07 17.65
N THR A 296 17.54 8.66 17.46
CA THR A 296 18.39 9.13 16.36
C THR A 296 18.01 8.53 15.00
N HIS A 297 17.29 7.41 15.01
CA HIS A 297 16.87 6.71 13.81
C HIS A 297 15.46 6.16 13.98
N TRP A 298 14.64 6.23 12.93
CA TRP A 298 13.23 5.81 12.97
C TRP A 298 13.04 4.34 13.40
N MET A 299 14.00 3.46 13.07
CA MET A 299 13.92 2.05 13.49
C MET A 299 14.07 1.90 15.01
N ALA A 300 14.84 2.77 15.66
CA ALA A 300 14.96 2.79 17.12
C ALA A 300 13.63 3.28 17.74
N LEU A 301 13.03 4.36 17.18
CA LEU A 301 11.69 4.81 17.60
C LEU A 301 10.64 3.71 17.42
N ALA A 302 10.72 2.93 16.35
CA ALA A 302 9.78 1.87 16.05
C ALA A 302 9.85 0.68 17.03
N GLN A 303 10.94 0.52 17.81
CA GLN A 303 11.02 -0.51 18.86
C GLN A 303 10.04 -0.21 20.01
N ASP A 304 9.82 1.04 20.34
CA ASP A 304 8.78 1.44 21.28
C ASP A 304 7.42 1.53 20.59
N ARG A 305 6.59 0.52 20.82
CA ARG A 305 5.25 0.47 20.19
C ARG A 305 4.36 1.64 20.58
N GLY A 306 4.47 2.15 21.80
CA GLY A 306 3.67 3.27 22.30
C GLY A 306 4.00 4.55 21.53
N SER A 307 5.27 4.96 21.55
CA SER A 307 5.76 6.13 20.83
C SER A 307 5.50 6.03 19.32
N TRP A 308 5.71 4.85 18.73
CA TRP A 308 5.42 4.61 17.31
C TRP A 308 3.94 4.80 16.96
N ARG A 309 3.02 4.25 17.78
CA ARG A 309 1.57 4.41 17.57
C ARG A 309 1.15 5.88 17.71
N THR A 310 1.67 6.58 18.70
CA THR A 310 1.40 8.00 18.93
C THR A 310 1.83 8.83 17.72
N MET A 311 3.03 8.58 17.21
CA MET A 311 3.55 9.22 16.00
C MET A 311 2.64 8.96 14.79
N ILE A 312 2.21 7.71 14.56
CA ILE A 312 1.34 7.35 13.43
C ILE A 312 -0.03 8.03 13.53
N ARG A 313 -0.63 8.08 14.71
CA ARG A 313 -1.94 8.71 14.91
C ARG A 313 -1.91 10.20 14.62
N GLY A 314 -0.78 10.85 14.88
CA GLY A 314 -0.62 12.29 14.81
C GLY A 314 -1.42 13.01 15.92
N PRO A 315 -1.26 14.33 16.07
CA PRO A 315 -2.05 15.10 16.98
C PRO A 315 -3.52 15.04 16.61
N GLU A 316 -4.39 15.06 17.60
CA GLU A 316 -5.81 15.25 17.34
C GLU A 316 -5.99 16.60 16.63
N PRO A 317 -6.80 16.66 15.54
CA PRO A 317 -7.09 17.94 14.92
C PRO A 317 -7.69 18.84 16.00
N LYS A 318 -7.06 20.01 16.21
CA LYS A 318 -7.64 21.03 17.07
C LYS A 318 -9.05 21.28 16.54
N THR A 319 -10.06 21.04 17.36
CA THR A 319 -11.41 21.50 17.12
C THR A 319 -11.34 23.01 17.10
N THR A 320 -11.29 23.61 15.93
CA THR A 320 -11.60 25.04 15.79
C THR A 320 -13.06 25.16 16.23
N GLN A 321 -13.26 25.63 17.45
CA GLN A 321 -14.53 26.20 17.87
C GLN A 321 -14.74 27.44 16.99
N GLY A 322 -15.47 27.29 15.93
CA GLY A 322 -15.74 28.29 14.93
C GLY A 322 -16.76 27.69 13.98
N GLY A 323 -17.94 27.41 14.52
CA GLY A 323 -19.07 26.92 13.76
C GLY A 323 -19.55 27.95 12.76
N SER A 324 -19.19 27.75 11.52
CA SER A 324 -20.05 28.16 10.42
C SER A 324 -20.78 26.90 9.95
N THR A 325 -21.89 26.62 10.60
CA THR A 325 -22.89 25.71 10.06
C THR A 325 -23.30 26.24 8.68
N VAL A 326 -22.83 25.55 7.63
CA VAL A 326 -23.39 25.74 6.31
C VAL A 326 -24.88 25.41 6.45
N ARG A 327 -25.74 26.44 6.54
CA ARG A 327 -27.19 26.26 6.57
C ARG A 327 -27.60 25.46 5.35
N ARG A 328 -28.19 24.32 5.62
CA ARG A 328 -28.79 23.42 4.63
C ARG A 328 -29.99 24.17 4.04
N ALA A 329 -29.95 24.47 2.75
CA ALA A 329 -31.10 24.77 1.93
C ALA A 329 -31.53 23.50 1.21
#